data_23bf60e812032ba7f9052c78ef7cb312
#
_entry.id   23bf60e812032ba7f9052c78ef7cb312
#
_cell.length_a   1.000
_cell.length_b   1.000
_cell.length_c   1.000
_cell.angle_alpha   90.00
_cell.angle_beta   90.00
_cell.angle_gamma   90.00
#
_symmetry.space_group_name_H-M   'P 1'
#
loop_
_entity.id
_entity.type
_entity.pdbx_description
1 polymer ?
#
loop_
_entity_poly.entity_id
_entity_poly.type
_entity_poly.pdbx_seq_one_letter_code
_entity_poly.pdbx_strand_id
1 'polypeptide(L)'
;MQSIDVINEAKESLPIEINKEELEVNLDTMLNNRVLSLRHKKVNAIFKIQNIIVNSFRKFLYNEGFTEIHTPKIVKEGAEGGTEVFEVKYFENKAYLAQSPQFYKQMMVGAGFERVFEVGHAYRAEEHNTNRHLNEYVSMDLEMGFIESEVDLMELEEQLLSYILR
;
A
#
# COMPACT_ATOMS: atom_id res chain seq x y z
N MET A 1 2.12 -36.72 -25.44
CA MET A 1 1.51 -35.40 -25.73
C MET A 1 0.21 -35.67 -26.42
N GLN A 2 -0.94 -35.29 -25.90
CA GLN A 2 -2.22 -35.73 -26.49
C GLN A 2 -2.66 -34.83 -27.64
N SER A 3 -2.73 -33.55 -27.48
CA SER A 3 -2.92 -32.54 -28.54
C SER A 3 -2.59 -31.16 -27.98
N ILE A 4 -2.30 -30.19 -28.85
CA ILE A 4 -2.16 -28.76 -28.53
C ILE A 4 -3.04 -28.00 -29.51
N ASP A 5 -4.03 -27.29 -28.99
CA ASP A 5 -4.87 -26.42 -29.79
C ASP A 5 -4.39 -24.98 -29.67
N VAL A 6 -4.00 -24.37 -30.78
CA VAL A 6 -3.58 -22.96 -30.80
C VAL A 6 -4.81 -22.10 -30.94
N ILE A 7 -5.15 -21.36 -29.84
CA ILE A 7 -6.31 -20.47 -29.80
C ILE A 7 -5.99 -19.16 -30.52
N ASN A 8 -4.77 -18.62 -30.30
CA ASN A 8 -4.31 -17.38 -30.92
C ASN A 8 -2.78 -17.37 -31.04
N GLU A 9 -2.26 -16.82 -32.11
CA GLU A 9 -0.83 -16.68 -32.38
C GLU A 9 -0.40 -15.23 -32.25
N ALA A 10 0.79 -14.98 -31.68
CA ALA A 10 1.39 -13.64 -31.68
C ALA A 10 1.86 -13.35 -33.16
N LYS A 11 1.36 -12.23 -33.68
CA LYS A 11 1.70 -11.82 -35.07
C LYS A 11 3.09 -11.20 -35.20
N GLU A 12 3.63 -10.69 -34.10
CA GLU A 12 4.91 -9.98 -34.02
C GLU A 12 5.72 -10.50 -32.84
N SER A 13 7.03 -10.24 -32.85
CA SER A 13 7.88 -10.52 -31.69
C SER A 13 7.47 -9.66 -30.49
N LEU A 14 7.33 -10.28 -29.35
CA LEU A 14 6.98 -9.58 -28.12
C LEU A 14 8.17 -8.75 -27.62
N PRO A 15 7.93 -7.52 -27.10
CA PRO A 15 9.00 -6.65 -26.59
C PRO A 15 9.64 -7.16 -25.30
N ILE A 16 9.04 -8.15 -24.66
CA ILE A 16 9.52 -8.77 -23.41
C ILE A 16 9.42 -10.30 -23.53
N GLU A 17 10.53 -10.97 -23.29
CA GLU A 17 10.58 -12.44 -23.20
C GLU A 17 10.26 -12.87 -21.76
N ILE A 18 9.01 -13.22 -21.49
CA ILE A 18 8.50 -13.53 -20.15
C ILE A 18 8.84 -14.93 -19.63
N ASN A 19 9.38 -15.79 -20.48
CA ASN A 19 9.72 -17.19 -20.18
C ASN A 19 11.15 -17.37 -19.65
N LYS A 20 11.96 -16.31 -19.65
CA LYS A 20 13.30 -16.31 -19.05
C LYS A 20 13.20 -16.25 -17.53
N GLU A 21 14.24 -16.69 -16.83
CA GLU A 21 14.33 -16.62 -15.37
C GLU A 21 14.48 -15.17 -14.87
N GLU A 22 15.23 -14.36 -15.62
CA GLU A 22 15.40 -12.92 -15.36
C GLU A 22 14.80 -12.08 -16.49
N LEU A 23 14.23 -10.94 -16.15
CA LEU A 23 13.80 -9.92 -17.12
C LEU A 23 14.97 -9.01 -17.45
N GLU A 24 15.62 -9.25 -18.58
CA GLU A 24 16.72 -8.43 -19.10
C GLU A 24 16.21 -7.23 -19.90
N VAL A 25 15.33 -6.42 -19.31
CA VAL A 25 14.78 -5.21 -19.93
C VAL A 25 14.84 -4.05 -18.93
N ASN A 26 14.95 -2.83 -19.46
CA ASN A 26 14.93 -1.63 -18.62
C ASN A 26 13.54 -1.35 -18.05
N LEU A 27 13.49 -0.46 -17.06
CA LEU A 27 12.26 -0.10 -16.34
C LEU A 27 11.20 0.47 -17.30
N ASP A 28 11.59 1.33 -18.23
CA ASP A 28 10.66 1.96 -19.19
C ASP A 28 9.98 0.92 -20.06
N THR A 29 10.74 -0.06 -20.55
CA THR A 29 10.18 -1.18 -21.33
C THR A 29 9.23 -2.02 -20.49
N MET A 30 9.56 -2.28 -19.22
CA MET A 30 8.67 -2.99 -18.30
C MET A 30 7.36 -2.24 -18.04
N LEU A 31 7.43 -0.93 -17.86
CA LEU A 31 6.27 -0.09 -17.57
C LEU A 31 5.40 0.12 -18.83
N ASN A 32 6.00 0.39 -19.98
CA ASN A 32 5.29 0.57 -21.25
C ASN A 32 4.60 -0.72 -21.74
N ASN A 33 5.12 -1.87 -21.31
CA ASN A 33 4.55 -3.19 -21.66
C ASN A 33 4.05 -3.92 -20.39
N ARG A 34 3.30 -3.23 -19.54
CA ARG A 34 2.94 -3.69 -18.20
C ARG A 34 2.18 -5.02 -18.19
N VAL A 35 1.29 -5.23 -19.13
CA VAL A 35 0.53 -6.49 -19.25
C VAL A 35 1.46 -7.69 -19.46
N LEU A 36 2.52 -7.53 -20.24
CA LEU A 36 3.52 -8.59 -20.45
C LEU A 36 4.43 -8.75 -19.24
N SER A 37 4.98 -7.65 -18.71
CA SER A 37 5.90 -7.72 -17.58
C SER A 37 5.24 -8.33 -16.32
N LEU A 38 3.95 -8.08 -16.08
CA LEU A 38 3.19 -8.69 -15.00
C LEU A 38 2.99 -10.21 -15.13
N ARG A 39 3.17 -10.78 -16.31
CA ARG A 39 3.11 -12.23 -16.53
C ARG A 39 4.40 -12.93 -16.09
N HIS A 40 5.50 -12.21 -15.98
CA HIS A 40 6.76 -12.77 -15.48
C HIS A 40 6.65 -13.17 -14.02
N LYS A 41 7.15 -14.37 -13.66
CA LYS A 41 6.97 -14.97 -12.32
C LYS A 41 7.42 -14.06 -11.18
N LYS A 42 8.59 -13.42 -11.29
CA LYS A 42 9.12 -12.53 -10.24
C LYS A 42 8.28 -11.27 -10.09
N VAL A 43 7.86 -10.65 -11.17
CA VAL A 43 7.03 -9.44 -11.14
C VAL A 43 5.63 -9.76 -10.58
N ASN A 44 5.05 -10.86 -11.01
CA ASN A 44 3.76 -11.34 -10.50
C ASN A 44 3.81 -11.66 -9.00
N ALA A 45 4.92 -12.26 -8.54
CA ALA A 45 5.11 -12.61 -7.13
C ALA A 45 5.04 -11.39 -6.21
N ILE A 46 5.51 -10.21 -6.63
CA ILE A 46 5.44 -8.97 -5.84
C ILE A 46 3.99 -8.67 -5.43
N PHE A 47 3.05 -8.73 -6.36
CA PHE A 47 1.64 -8.45 -6.09
C PHE A 47 0.96 -9.53 -5.25
N LYS A 48 1.38 -10.80 -5.42
CA LYS A 48 0.90 -11.89 -4.57
C LYS A 48 1.38 -11.73 -3.12
N ILE A 49 2.65 -11.38 -2.93
CA ILE A 49 3.23 -11.11 -1.61
C ILE A 49 2.53 -9.91 -0.97
N GLN A 50 2.36 -8.81 -1.71
CA GLN A 50 1.63 -7.64 -1.23
C GLN A 50 0.21 -8.00 -0.76
N ASN A 51 -0.51 -8.80 -1.54
CA ASN A 51 -1.85 -9.28 -1.16
C ASN A 51 -1.82 -10.11 0.12
N ILE A 52 -0.84 -11.00 0.29
CA ILE A 52 -0.69 -11.81 1.50
C ILE A 52 -0.40 -10.92 2.71
N ILE A 53 0.53 -9.97 2.58
CA ILE A 53 0.89 -9.03 3.65
C ILE A 53 -0.34 -8.25 4.13
N VAL A 54 -1.07 -7.64 3.21
CA VAL A 54 -2.27 -6.84 3.54
C VAL A 54 -3.36 -7.70 4.20
N ASN A 55 -3.61 -8.90 3.68
CA ASN A 55 -4.59 -9.81 4.26
C ASN A 55 -4.18 -10.31 5.65
N SER A 56 -2.90 -10.60 5.85
CA SER A 56 -2.37 -11.02 7.15
C SER A 56 -2.47 -9.89 8.18
N PHE A 57 -2.13 -8.67 7.80
CA PHE A 57 -2.29 -7.47 8.62
C PHE A 57 -3.74 -7.31 9.09
N ARG A 58 -4.70 -7.33 8.16
CA ARG A 58 -6.13 -7.24 8.50
C ARG A 58 -6.56 -8.36 9.43
N LYS A 59 -6.22 -9.60 9.09
CA LYS A 59 -6.64 -10.78 9.86
C LYS A 59 -6.10 -10.73 11.29
N PHE A 60 -4.83 -10.35 11.47
CA PHE A 60 -4.24 -10.20 12.78
C PHE A 60 -4.98 -9.13 13.59
N LEU A 61 -5.16 -7.94 13.05
CA LEU A 61 -5.77 -6.83 13.77
C LEU A 61 -7.26 -7.06 14.09
N TYR A 62 -8.02 -7.71 13.21
CA TYR A 62 -9.39 -8.12 13.53
C TYR A 62 -9.42 -9.10 14.71
N ASN A 63 -8.47 -10.04 14.79
CA ASN A 63 -8.39 -10.97 15.92
C ASN A 63 -7.99 -10.28 17.23
N GLU A 64 -7.23 -9.16 17.15
CA GLU A 64 -6.85 -8.32 18.28
C GLU A 64 -7.93 -7.27 18.65
N GLY A 65 -9.11 -7.35 18.02
CA GLY A 65 -10.25 -6.49 18.34
C GLY A 65 -10.20 -5.09 17.71
N PHE A 66 -9.36 -4.88 16.71
CA PHE A 66 -9.32 -3.61 15.98
C PHE A 66 -10.49 -3.49 14.98
N THR A 67 -10.96 -2.26 14.81
CA THR A 67 -11.95 -1.89 13.79
C THR A 67 -11.25 -1.26 12.58
N GLU A 68 -11.48 -1.79 11.37
CA GLU A 68 -11.01 -1.14 10.13
C GLU A 68 -11.84 0.11 9.87
N ILE A 69 -11.16 1.23 9.62
CA ILE A 69 -11.77 2.50 9.26
C ILE A 69 -11.31 2.93 7.87
N HIS A 70 -12.08 3.79 7.22
CA HIS A 70 -11.75 4.38 5.92
C HIS A 70 -11.86 5.88 6.03
N THR A 71 -10.73 6.57 5.88
CA THR A 71 -10.64 8.01 6.07
C THR A 71 -10.58 8.76 4.74
N PRO A 72 -11.05 10.02 4.71
CA PRO A 72 -10.92 10.87 3.52
C PRO A 72 -9.47 11.04 3.07
N LYS A 73 -9.26 11.03 1.76
CA LYS A 73 -7.94 11.27 1.14
C LYS A 73 -7.83 12.66 0.50
N ILE A 74 -8.91 13.40 0.39
CA ILE A 74 -8.94 14.82 0.07
C ILE A 74 -9.30 15.54 1.37
N VAL A 75 -8.37 16.33 1.89
CA VAL A 75 -8.47 16.94 3.22
C VAL A 75 -8.27 18.46 3.13
N LYS A 76 -8.76 19.18 4.15
CA LYS A 76 -8.62 20.64 4.20
C LYS A 76 -7.21 21.08 4.59
N GLU A 77 -6.52 20.30 5.42
CA GLU A 77 -5.20 20.60 5.97
C GLU A 77 -4.34 19.35 5.99
N GLY A 78 -3.00 19.49 5.86
CA GLY A 78 -2.06 18.40 6.02
C GLY A 78 -1.98 17.93 7.46
N ALA A 79 -1.89 16.62 7.67
CA ALA A 79 -1.88 16.02 9.01
C ALA A 79 -0.53 16.16 9.74
N GLU A 80 0.58 16.25 9.02
CA GLU A 80 1.94 16.20 9.56
C GLU A 80 2.71 17.50 9.28
N GLY A 81 2.29 18.60 9.89
CA GLY A 81 3.02 19.88 9.84
C GLY A 81 2.89 20.68 8.54
N GLY A 82 2.07 20.25 7.59
CA GLY A 82 1.72 21.03 6.39
C GLY A 82 2.82 21.19 5.34
N THR A 83 4.01 20.64 5.56
CA THR A 83 5.10 20.61 4.57
C THR A 83 4.95 19.37 3.68
N GLU A 84 5.38 19.46 2.42
CA GLU A 84 5.41 18.33 1.49
C GLU A 84 4.02 17.73 1.19
N VAL A 85 3.02 18.60 1.03
CA VAL A 85 1.65 18.22 0.66
C VAL A 85 1.37 18.48 -0.81
N PHE A 86 0.62 17.60 -1.45
CA PHE A 86 0.06 17.85 -2.76
C PHE A 86 -1.19 18.71 -2.64
N GLU A 87 -1.14 19.93 -3.16
CA GLU A 87 -2.31 20.82 -3.26
C GLU A 87 -3.20 20.36 -4.42
N VAL A 88 -4.50 20.31 -4.17
CA VAL A 88 -5.53 19.97 -5.16
C VAL A 88 -6.53 21.12 -5.27
N LYS A 89 -6.86 21.52 -6.49
CA LYS A 89 -7.96 22.47 -6.72
C LYS A 89 -9.29 21.76 -6.43
N TYR A 90 -9.98 22.23 -5.39
CA TYR A 90 -11.27 21.70 -4.97
C TYR A 90 -12.36 22.77 -5.18
N PHE A 91 -12.94 22.78 -6.37
CA PHE A 91 -13.88 23.83 -6.84
C PHE A 91 -13.25 25.23 -6.69
N GLU A 92 -13.85 26.09 -5.86
CA GLU A 92 -13.35 27.46 -5.56
C GLU A 92 -12.35 27.51 -4.39
N ASN A 93 -12.07 26.37 -3.77
CA ASN A 93 -11.19 26.24 -2.61
C ASN A 93 -9.93 25.43 -2.94
N LYS A 94 -9.02 25.43 -1.97
CA LYS A 94 -7.86 24.52 -1.96
C LYS A 94 -8.16 23.35 -1.05
N ALA A 95 -7.68 22.17 -1.44
CA ALA A 95 -7.62 20.98 -0.64
C ALA A 95 -6.23 20.33 -0.80
N TYR A 96 -5.97 19.30 -0.03
CA TYR A 96 -4.70 18.59 -0.05
C TYR A 96 -4.94 17.09 -0.09
N LEU A 97 -3.99 16.33 -0.65
CA LEU A 97 -3.98 14.89 -0.51
C LEU A 97 -3.46 14.51 0.87
N ALA A 98 -4.11 13.54 1.51
CA ALA A 98 -3.80 13.13 2.87
C ALA A 98 -2.42 12.45 2.98
N GLN A 99 -1.57 12.95 3.88
CA GLN A 99 -0.26 12.37 4.19
C GLN A 99 -0.36 11.13 5.07
N SER A 100 -1.38 11.08 5.93
CA SER A 100 -1.68 9.96 6.82
C SER A 100 -3.13 10.06 7.33
N PRO A 101 -3.71 9.01 7.92
CA PRO A 101 -5.02 9.08 8.57
C PRO A 101 -4.96 9.58 10.03
N GLN A 102 -3.87 10.20 10.48
CA GLN A 102 -3.56 10.44 11.90
C GLN A 102 -4.68 11.10 12.67
N PHE A 103 -5.21 12.24 12.20
CA PHE A 103 -6.29 12.93 12.90
C PHE A 103 -7.56 12.09 13.05
N TYR A 104 -7.89 11.34 11.99
CA TYR A 104 -9.08 10.50 12.00
C TYR A 104 -8.92 9.29 12.93
N LYS A 105 -7.74 8.66 12.96
CA LYS A 105 -7.45 7.56 13.89
C LYS A 105 -7.60 8.03 15.33
N GLN A 106 -7.00 9.17 15.70
CA GLN A 106 -7.12 9.76 17.03
C GLN A 106 -8.56 10.14 17.37
N MET A 107 -9.31 10.72 16.44
CA MET A 107 -10.72 11.02 16.62
C MET A 107 -11.54 9.77 16.91
N MET A 108 -11.29 8.69 16.21
CA MET A 108 -11.99 7.42 16.41
C MET A 108 -11.68 6.81 17.79
N VAL A 109 -10.40 6.81 18.21
CA VAL A 109 -10.01 6.37 19.54
C VAL A 109 -10.68 7.24 20.61
N GLY A 110 -10.65 8.57 20.46
CA GLY A 110 -11.35 9.50 21.36
C GLY A 110 -12.87 9.34 21.37
N ALA A 111 -13.46 8.82 20.29
CA ALA A 111 -14.89 8.50 20.19
C ALA A 111 -15.26 7.14 20.82
N GLY A 112 -14.30 6.40 21.38
CA GLY A 112 -14.55 5.14 22.10
C GLY A 112 -14.38 3.88 21.27
N PHE A 113 -13.77 3.95 20.08
CA PHE A 113 -13.44 2.75 19.31
C PHE A 113 -12.24 1.98 19.87
N GLU A 114 -11.46 2.60 20.73
CA GLU A 114 -10.29 2.06 21.44
C GLU A 114 -9.15 1.60 20.53
N ARG A 115 -9.45 0.79 19.53
CA ARG A 115 -8.48 0.19 18.59
C ARG A 115 -8.99 0.30 17.17
N VAL A 116 -8.25 1.01 16.32
CA VAL A 116 -8.63 1.21 14.92
C VAL A 116 -7.43 1.00 14.00
N PHE A 117 -7.70 0.64 12.75
CA PHE A 117 -6.67 0.57 11.72
C PHE A 117 -7.22 0.96 10.35
N GLU A 118 -6.33 1.33 9.45
CA GLU A 118 -6.64 1.58 8.04
C GLU A 118 -5.56 0.98 7.15
N VAL A 119 -5.99 0.40 6.03
CA VAL A 119 -5.14 0.12 4.88
C VAL A 119 -5.57 1.05 3.76
N GLY A 120 -4.81 2.10 3.51
CA GLY A 120 -5.20 3.15 2.59
C GLY A 120 -4.03 3.90 1.97
N HIS A 121 -4.32 4.71 0.95
CA HIS A 121 -3.30 5.52 0.29
C HIS A 121 -2.86 6.68 1.18
N ALA A 122 -1.54 6.94 1.17
CA ALA A 122 -0.91 8.11 1.74
C ALA A 122 -0.11 8.83 0.63
N TYR A 123 -0.04 10.16 0.71
CA TYR A 123 0.55 11.02 -0.30
C TYR A 123 1.55 11.98 0.34
N ARG A 124 2.79 11.97 -0.14
CA ARG A 124 3.84 12.86 0.35
C ARG A 124 4.54 13.51 -0.83
N ALA A 125 4.54 14.84 -0.90
CA ALA A 125 5.16 15.60 -1.98
C ALA A 125 6.68 15.72 -1.79
N GLU A 126 7.35 14.61 -1.47
CA GLU A 126 8.78 14.57 -1.28
C GLU A 126 9.51 14.68 -2.62
N GLU A 127 10.48 15.59 -2.70
CA GLU A 127 11.27 15.81 -3.92
C GLU A 127 12.37 14.76 -4.15
N HIS A 128 12.54 13.83 -3.21
CA HIS A 128 13.56 12.79 -3.29
C HIS A 128 13.12 11.62 -4.17
N ASN A 129 13.96 11.24 -5.13
CA ASN A 129 13.76 10.10 -5.99
C ASN A 129 14.63 8.91 -5.53
N THR A 130 14.18 8.18 -4.53
CA THR A 130 14.86 6.98 -4.03
C THR A 130 13.85 5.84 -3.85
N ASN A 131 14.34 4.60 -3.71
CA ASN A 131 13.50 3.43 -3.47
C ASN A 131 12.73 3.48 -2.12
N ARG A 132 13.04 4.43 -1.26
CA ARG A 132 12.42 4.60 0.07
C ARG A 132 11.48 5.82 0.14
N HIS A 133 11.49 6.70 -0.87
CA HIS A 133 10.68 7.90 -0.92
C HIS A 133 9.69 7.76 -2.07
N LEU A 134 8.45 7.46 -1.74
CA LEU A 134 7.35 7.33 -2.68
C LEU A 134 6.34 8.44 -2.42
N ASN A 135 5.94 9.12 -3.49
CA ASN A 135 4.95 10.19 -3.41
C ASN A 135 3.53 9.66 -3.17
N GLU A 136 3.27 8.41 -3.53
CA GLU A 136 2.04 7.70 -3.25
C GLU A 136 2.36 6.25 -2.87
N TYR A 137 1.79 5.78 -1.77
CA TYR A 137 1.94 4.39 -1.33
C TYR A 137 0.72 3.94 -0.52
N VAL A 138 0.55 2.63 -0.40
CA VAL A 138 -0.45 2.04 0.49
C VAL A 138 0.16 1.94 1.88
N SER A 139 -0.39 2.72 2.81
CA SER A 139 -0.04 2.69 4.23
C SER A 139 -0.87 1.65 4.97
N MET A 140 -0.27 1.00 5.94
CA MET A 140 -0.91 0.12 6.91
C MET A 140 -0.76 0.77 8.29
N ASP A 141 -1.79 1.49 8.69
CA ASP A 141 -1.82 2.32 9.89
C ASP A 141 -2.67 1.69 10.97
N LEU A 142 -2.27 1.83 12.22
CA LEU A 142 -3.09 1.49 13.38
C LEU A 142 -3.00 2.58 14.45
N GLU A 143 -3.98 2.61 15.34
CA GLU A 143 -4.03 3.46 16.51
C GLU A 143 -4.72 2.70 17.64
N MET A 144 -4.19 2.79 18.86
CA MET A 144 -4.82 2.21 20.03
C MET A 144 -4.71 3.13 21.23
N GLY A 145 -5.78 3.17 22.01
CA GLY A 145 -5.83 3.84 23.29
C GLY A 145 -5.68 2.89 24.47
N PHE A 146 -5.72 3.43 25.67
CA PHE A 146 -5.64 2.69 26.94
C PHE A 146 -4.36 1.86 27.09
N ILE A 147 -3.25 2.37 26.59
CA ILE A 147 -1.92 1.80 26.79
C ILE A 147 -1.28 2.37 28.06
N GLU A 148 -0.46 1.59 28.75
CA GLU A 148 0.30 2.04 29.91
C GLU A 148 1.64 2.66 29.50
N SER A 149 2.23 2.13 28.44
CA SER A 149 3.51 2.61 27.89
C SER A 149 3.64 2.26 26.40
N GLU A 150 4.68 2.79 25.78
CA GLU A 150 5.09 2.43 24.40
C GLU A 150 5.39 0.92 24.23
N VAL A 151 5.70 0.22 25.32
CA VAL A 151 5.98 -1.22 25.29
C VAL A 151 4.78 -2.01 24.81
N ASP A 152 3.57 -1.62 25.19
CA ASP A 152 2.33 -2.29 24.74
C ASP A 152 2.19 -2.25 23.23
N LEU A 153 2.58 -1.13 22.61
CA LEU A 153 2.54 -0.98 21.16
C LEU A 153 3.66 -1.77 20.48
N MET A 154 4.87 -1.78 21.07
CA MET A 154 6.01 -2.54 20.55
C MET A 154 5.74 -4.05 20.58
N GLU A 155 5.12 -4.57 21.64
CA GLU A 155 4.73 -5.98 21.74
C GLU A 155 3.67 -6.36 20.69
N LEU A 156 2.69 -5.49 20.46
CA LEU A 156 1.70 -5.69 19.41
C LEU A 156 2.36 -5.72 18.02
N GLU A 157 3.29 -4.79 17.75
CA GLU A 157 4.01 -4.71 16.49
C GLU A 157 4.88 -5.96 16.24
N GLU A 158 5.61 -6.43 17.27
CA GLU A 158 6.41 -7.65 17.19
C GLU A 158 5.54 -8.88 16.84
N GLN A 159 4.40 -9.02 17.47
CA GLN A 159 3.45 -10.10 17.20
C GLN A 159 2.88 -10.00 15.78
N LEU A 160 2.50 -8.81 15.37
CA LEU A 160 1.99 -8.52 14.03
C LEU A 160 3.02 -8.87 12.94
N LEU A 161 4.24 -8.38 13.07
CA LEU A 161 5.33 -8.67 12.12
C LEU A 161 5.65 -10.17 12.09
N SER A 162 5.71 -10.81 13.25
CA SER A 162 5.92 -12.26 13.34
C SER A 162 4.79 -13.04 12.67
N TYR A 163 3.56 -12.58 12.76
CA TYR A 163 2.40 -13.19 12.11
C TYR A 163 2.43 -13.04 10.58
N ILE A 164 2.81 -11.86 10.07
CA ILE A 164 2.88 -11.58 8.64
C ILE A 164 4.01 -12.38 7.95
N LEU A 165 5.13 -12.61 8.66
CA LEU A 165 6.33 -13.26 8.11
C LEU A 165 6.31 -14.80 8.21
N ARG A 166 5.31 -15.38 8.81
CA ARG A 166 5.10 -16.84 8.88
C ARG A 166 4.29 -17.37 7.70
#